data_9b1439c93ef1f4e5bef13f391d8b2988
#
_entry.id   9b1439c93ef1f4e5bef13f391d8b2988
#
_cell.length_a   1.000
_cell.length_b   1.000
_cell.length_c   1.000
_cell.angle_alpha   90.00
_cell.angle_beta   90.00
_cell.angle_gamma   90.00
#
_symmetry.space_group_name_H-M   'P 1'
#
loop_
_entity.id
_entity.type
_entity.pdbx_description
1 polymer ?
#
loop_
_entity_poly.entity_id
_entity_poly.type
_entity_poly.pdbx_seq_one_letter_code
_entity_poly.pdbx_strand_id
1 'polypeptide(L)'
;MKNKVIEVRNLNFENVLKDISLNIFEGDFVAIIGPNGGGKSTFIKLLLGIYESSSGHIKLLNKNQIGYVPQNVTNIDIIFPATVDEIIKTAFAYRNSFFKKISIEENAYITYLMNQFDISNLKNKLIAEKKKKKKQRVMIVRAL
;
A
#
# COMPACT_ATOMS: atom_id res chain seq x y z
N MET A 1 -4.50 26.59 -5.00
CA MET A 1 -5.52 25.68 -4.48
C MET A 1 -4.87 24.31 -4.32
N LYS A 2 -5.07 23.60 -3.19
CA LYS A 2 -4.59 22.22 -3.05
C LYS A 2 -5.37 21.29 -3.98
N ASN A 3 -4.67 20.39 -4.68
CA ASN A 3 -5.32 19.39 -5.54
C ASN A 3 -6.05 18.34 -4.68
N LYS A 4 -7.28 18.01 -5.05
CA LYS A 4 -8.04 16.93 -4.40
C LYS A 4 -7.54 15.59 -4.95
N VAL A 5 -6.99 14.74 -4.09
CA VAL A 5 -6.46 13.42 -4.48
C VAL A 5 -7.46 12.28 -4.28
N ILE A 6 -8.34 12.40 -3.28
CA ILE A 6 -9.44 11.45 -3.04
C ILE A 6 -10.73 12.23 -2.78
N GLU A 7 -11.79 11.83 -3.45
CA GLU A 7 -13.15 12.28 -3.20
C GLU A 7 -14.06 11.09 -2.95
N VAL A 8 -14.77 11.09 -1.83
CA VAL A 8 -15.75 10.10 -1.46
C VAL A 8 -17.09 10.81 -1.27
N ARG A 9 -18.17 10.31 -1.90
CA ARG A 9 -19.52 10.87 -1.80
C ARG A 9 -20.54 9.79 -1.50
N ASN A 10 -21.32 10.01 -0.44
CA ASN A 10 -22.45 9.20 0.01
C ASN A 10 -22.14 7.69 -0.04
N LEU A 11 -20.92 7.31 0.37
CA LEU A 11 -20.45 5.95 0.31
C LEU A 11 -21.15 5.10 1.34
N ASN A 12 -21.77 4.02 0.87
CA ASN A 12 -22.36 3.00 1.71
C ASN A 12 -21.79 1.63 1.38
N PHE A 13 -21.62 0.80 2.38
CA PHE A 13 -21.19 -0.57 2.22
C PHE A 13 -21.86 -1.46 3.26
N GLU A 14 -22.76 -2.32 2.80
CA GLU A 14 -23.56 -3.22 3.65
C GLU A 14 -24.11 -2.49 4.89
N ASN A 15 -24.04 -3.16 6.07
CA ASN A 15 -24.39 -2.53 7.36
C ASN A 15 -23.18 -1.89 8.07
N VAL A 16 -22.03 -1.81 7.41
CA VAL A 16 -20.75 -1.44 8.01
C VAL A 16 -20.43 0.05 7.86
N LEU A 17 -20.67 0.61 6.67
CA LEU A 17 -20.43 2.03 6.38
C LEU A 17 -21.69 2.68 5.87
N LYS A 18 -22.05 3.84 6.44
CA LYS A 18 -23.26 4.57 6.10
C LYS A 18 -22.93 6.02 5.81
N ASP A 19 -23.29 6.47 4.60
CA ASP A 19 -23.22 7.86 4.14
C ASP A 19 -21.88 8.57 4.40
N ILE A 20 -20.79 7.92 4.07
CA ILE A 20 -19.46 8.50 4.24
C ILE A 20 -19.16 9.44 3.08
N SER A 21 -18.91 10.72 3.41
CA SER A 21 -18.50 11.74 2.45
C SER A 21 -17.29 12.49 2.97
N LEU A 22 -16.20 12.53 2.19
CA LEU A 22 -14.99 13.26 2.55
C LEU A 22 -14.14 13.60 1.33
N ASN A 23 -13.25 14.56 1.48
CA ASN A 23 -12.22 14.90 0.52
C ASN A 23 -10.85 14.85 1.18
N ILE A 24 -9.85 14.33 0.46
CA ILE A 24 -8.44 14.35 0.85
C ILE A 24 -7.67 15.13 -0.21
N PHE A 25 -6.80 16.00 0.23
CA PHE A 25 -6.01 16.87 -0.64
C PHE A 25 -4.54 16.46 -0.61
N GLU A 26 -3.82 16.86 -1.63
CA GLU A 26 -2.38 16.64 -1.74
C GLU A 26 -1.64 17.18 -0.50
N GLY A 27 -0.79 16.34 0.10
CA GLY A 27 -0.04 16.64 1.32
C GLY A 27 -0.82 16.50 2.62
N ASP A 28 -2.09 16.06 2.59
CA ASP A 28 -2.83 15.81 3.82
C ASP A 28 -2.34 14.52 4.51
N PHE A 29 -2.32 14.57 5.84
CA PHE A 29 -2.17 13.39 6.70
C PHE A 29 -3.53 13.09 7.35
N VAL A 30 -4.10 11.93 7.03
CA VAL A 30 -5.46 11.55 7.49
C VAL A 30 -5.38 10.32 8.39
N ALA A 31 -5.95 10.41 9.59
CA ALA A 31 -6.10 9.29 10.50
C ALA A 31 -7.56 8.81 10.56
N ILE A 32 -7.77 7.51 10.39
CA ILE A 32 -9.09 6.87 10.55
C ILE A 32 -9.13 6.24 11.94
N ILE A 33 -9.96 6.79 12.83
CA ILE A 33 -10.14 6.34 14.21
C ILE A 33 -11.53 5.77 14.43
N GLY A 34 -11.63 4.85 15.38
CA GLY A 34 -12.90 4.20 15.75
C GLY A 34 -12.67 2.83 16.40
N PRO A 35 -13.72 2.20 16.93
CA PRO A 35 -13.65 0.92 17.61
C PRO A 35 -13.19 -0.21 16.67
N ASN A 36 -12.78 -1.34 17.26
CA ASN A 36 -12.55 -2.57 16.51
C ASN A 36 -13.86 -3.04 15.89
N GLY A 37 -13.82 -3.48 14.63
CA GLY A 37 -15.03 -3.81 13.87
C GLY A 37 -15.76 -2.61 13.24
N GLY A 38 -15.37 -1.36 13.55
CA GLY A 38 -16.02 -0.14 13.05
C GLY A 38 -15.76 0.21 11.58
N GLY A 39 -15.44 -0.76 10.72
CA GLY A 39 -15.34 -0.56 9.27
C GLY A 39 -14.07 0.12 8.76
N LYS A 40 -13.09 0.45 9.61
CA LYS A 40 -11.86 1.16 9.19
C LYS A 40 -11.12 0.44 8.06
N SER A 41 -10.86 -0.84 8.21
CA SER A 41 -10.17 -1.65 7.19
C SER A 41 -11.05 -1.87 5.96
N THR A 42 -12.36 -1.93 6.13
CA THR A 42 -13.34 -2.01 5.03
C THR A 42 -13.29 -0.75 4.19
N PHE A 43 -13.27 0.42 4.83
CA PHE A 43 -13.15 1.70 4.14
C PHE A 43 -11.86 1.79 3.32
N ILE A 44 -10.71 1.39 3.89
CA ILE A 44 -9.44 1.33 3.14
C ILE A 44 -9.55 0.39 1.93
N LYS A 45 -10.15 -0.79 2.09
CA LYS A 45 -10.32 -1.75 0.98
C LYS A 45 -11.23 -1.22 -0.13
N LEU A 46 -12.25 -0.44 0.22
CA LEU A 46 -13.09 0.27 -0.76
C LEU A 46 -12.30 1.35 -1.49
N LEU A 47 -11.48 2.16 -0.79
CA LEU A 47 -10.59 3.13 -1.43
C LEU A 47 -9.61 2.48 -2.41
N LEU A 48 -9.10 1.28 -2.09
CA LEU A 48 -8.21 0.51 -2.94
C LEU A 48 -8.93 -0.19 -4.11
N GLY A 49 -10.26 -0.18 -4.14
CA GLY A 49 -11.06 -0.92 -5.13
C GLY A 49 -11.02 -2.44 -4.97
N ILE A 50 -10.66 -2.95 -3.77
CA ILE A 50 -10.69 -4.38 -3.42
C ILE A 50 -12.15 -4.80 -3.16
N TYR A 51 -12.95 -3.91 -2.61
CA TYR A 51 -14.39 -4.08 -2.43
C TYR A 51 -15.15 -3.08 -3.30
N GLU A 52 -16.33 -3.46 -3.75
CA GLU A 52 -17.28 -2.57 -4.44
C GLU A 52 -18.27 -2.01 -3.43
N SER A 53 -18.55 -0.71 -3.51
CA SER A 53 -19.52 -0.06 -2.63
C SER A 53 -20.95 -0.49 -2.97
N SER A 54 -21.83 -0.55 -1.95
CA SER A 54 -23.26 -0.79 -2.16
C SER A 54 -23.93 0.41 -2.84
N SER A 55 -23.48 1.63 -2.53
CA SER A 55 -23.88 2.89 -3.19
C SER A 55 -22.87 4.00 -2.92
N GLY A 56 -23.05 5.15 -3.57
CA GLY A 56 -22.09 6.24 -3.56
C GLY A 56 -20.93 5.99 -4.52
N HIS A 57 -19.92 6.84 -4.47
CA HIS A 57 -18.76 6.69 -5.33
C HIS A 57 -17.46 7.21 -4.72
N ILE A 58 -16.36 6.65 -5.20
CA ILE A 58 -15.00 7.03 -4.84
C ILE A 58 -14.29 7.47 -6.11
N LYS A 59 -13.71 8.67 -6.10
CA LYS A 59 -12.86 9.18 -7.16
C LYS A 59 -11.45 9.36 -6.64
N LEU A 60 -10.49 8.72 -7.29
CA LEU A 60 -9.06 8.84 -7.03
C LEU A 60 -8.40 9.60 -8.18
N LEU A 61 -7.54 10.57 -7.88
CA LEU A 61 -6.83 11.32 -8.91
C LEU A 61 -5.92 10.41 -9.75
N ASN A 62 -5.16 9.55 -9.08
CA ASN A 62 -4.22 8.61 -9.71
C ASN A 62 -4.30 7.23 -9.05
N LYS A 63 -5.17 6.34 -9.57
CA LYS A 63 -5.30 4.96 -9.04
C LYS A 63 -3.98 4.17 -9.06
N ASN A 64 -3.12 4.42 -10.05
CA ASN A 64 -1.87 3.68 -10.24
C ASN A 64 -0.72 4.13 -9.30
N GLN A 65 -0.95 5.13 -8.45
CA GLN A 65 0.05 5.69 -7.54
C GLN A 65 -0.29 5.44 -6.07
N ILE A 66 -1.12 4.45 -5.77
CA ILE A 66 -1.48 4.13 -4.40
C ILE A 66 -0.56 3.03 -3.89
N GLY A 67 0.25 3.34 -2.89
CA GLY A 67 0.97 2.35 -2.10
C GLY A 67 0.11 1.88 -0.93
N TYR A 68 0.05 0.56 -0.71
CA TYR A 68 -0.68 -0.03 0.42
C TYR A 68 0.22 -0.92 1.26
N VAL A 69 0.23 -0.67 2.57
CA VAL A 69 0.91 -1.51 3.56
C VAL A 69 -0.14 -2.18 4.43
N PRO A 70 -0.32 -3.50 4.31
CA PRO A 70 -1.31 -4.21 5.12
C PRO A 70 -0.89 -4.27 6.60
N GLN A 71 -1.88 -4.30 7.49
CA GLN A 71 -1.66 -4.43 8.93
C GLN A 71 -0.95 -5.74 9.31
N ASN A 72 -1.33 -6.85 8.66
CA ASN A 72 -0.71 -8.15 8.86
C ASN A 72 0.25 -8.48 7.72
N VAL A 73 1.52 -8.22 7.95
CA VAL A 73 2.62 -8.62 7.06
C VAL A 73 3.15 -10.03 7.36
N THR A 74 2.60 -10.70 8.35
CA THR A 74 3.05 -12.04 8.78
C THR A 74 2.64 -13.15 7.83
N ASN A 75 1.55 -12.99 7.08
CA ASN A 75 1.05 -14.01 6.16
C ASN A 75 1.79 -14.10 4.81
N ILE A 76 2.79 -13.27 4.58
CA ILE A 76 3.69 -13.38 3.40
C ILE A 76 4.66 -14.57 3.55
N ASP A 77 4.44 -15.38 4.55
CA ASP A 77 5.48 -15.94 5.34
C ASP A 77 6.05 -17.28 4.96
N ILE A 78 5.36 -18.17 4.38
CA ILE A 78 5.89 -19.54 4.54
C ILE A 78 6.06 -20.28 3.21
N ILE A 79 5.45 -19.78 2.15
CA ILE A 79 5.33 -20.56 0.90
C ILE A 79 6.21 -19.99 -0.22
N PHE A 80 6.67 -18.73 -0.11
CA PHE A 80 7.40 -18.10 -1.20
C PHE A 80 8.86 -17.78 -0.81
N PRO A 81 9.84 -18.51 -1.32
CA PRO A 81 11.26 -18.28 -1.02
C PRO A 81 11.82 -17.07 -1.77
N ALA A 82 11.24 -15.88 -1.52
CA ALA A 82 11.70 -14.64 -2.15
C ALA A 82 12.63 -13.87 -1.23
N THR A 83 13.65 -13.27 -1.82
CA THR A 83 14.52 -12.31 -1.16
C THR A 83 13.83 -10.98 -0.93
N VAL A 84 14.38 -10.17 -0.02
CA VAL A 84 13.89 -8.80 0.22
C VAL A 84 13.95 -7.96 -1.07
N ASP A 85 15.03 -8.09 -1.86
CA ASP A 85 15.19 -7.39 -3.14
C ASP A 85 14.08 -7.75 -4.14
N GLU A 86 13.79 -9.05 -4.29
CA GLU A 86 12.73 -9.52 -5.18
C GLU A 86 11.35 -8.99 -4.77
N ILE A 87 11.03 -9.04 -3.48
CA ILE A 87 9.76 -8.50 -2.95
C ILE A 87 9.60 -7.01 -3.25
N ILE A 88 10.63 -6.20 -3.03
CA ILE A 88 10.57 -4.76 -3.32
C ILE A 88 10.40 -4.54 -4.83
N LYS A 89 11.13 -5.27 -5.65
CA LYS A 89 11.08 -5.16 -7.11
C LYS A 89 9.73 -5.53 -7.72
N THR A 90 8.91 -6.34 -7.04
CA THR A 90 7.55 -6.65 -7.53
C THR A 90 6.68 -5.40 -7.71
N ALA A 91 6.90 -4.34 -6.91
CA ALA A 91 6.14 -3.09 -7.06
C ALA A 91 6.42 -2.40 -8.40
N PHE A 92 7.66 -2.43 -8.85
CA PHE A 92 8.09 -1.81 -10.11
C PHE A 92 7.70 -2.67 -11.33
N ALA A 93 7.75 -3.99 -11.21
CA ALA A 93 7.31 -4.90 -12.26
C ALA A 93 5.83 -4.71 -12.61
N TYR A 94 4.98 -4.43 -11.63
CA TYR A 94 3.55 -4.19 -11.82
C TYR A 94 3.25 -2.87 -12.56
N ARG A 95 4.09 -1.85 -12.38
CA ARG A 95 3.95 -0.53 -13.05
C ARG A 95 4.36 -0.57 -14.53
N ASN A 96 5.28 -1.46 -14.89
CA ASN A 96 6.01 -1.36 -16.18
C ASN A 96 5.72 -2.47 -17.18
N SER A 97 4.65 -3.30 -17.03
CA SER A 97 4.46 -4.53 -17.80
C SER A 97 5.44 -5.65 -17.41
N PHE A 98 4.97 -6.89 -17.38
CA PHE A 98 5.67 -8.08 -16.87
C PHE A 98 7.06 -8.38 -17.50
N PHE A 99 7.43 -7.70 -18.58
CA PHE A 99 8.66 -7.96 -19.33
C PHE A 99 9.70 -6.84 -19.28
N LYS A 100 9.43 -5.72 -18.60
CA LYS A 100 10.37 -4.61 -18.55
C LYS A 100 11.36 -4.79 -17.40
N LYS A 101 12.66 -4.80 -17.73
CA LYS A 101 13.73 -4.78 -16.73
C LYS A 101 13.66 -3.47 -15.93
N ILE A 102 13.96 -3.58 -14.64
CA ILE A 102 14.08 -2.42 -13.74
C ILE A 102 15.22 -1.54 -14.25
N SER A 103 14.97 -0.23 -14.37
CA SER A 103 15.98 0.71 -14.85
C SER A 103 17.08 0.94 -13.80
N ILE A 104 18.16 1.59 -14.24
CA ILE A 104 19.28 1.97 -13.34
C ILE A 104 18.78 2.97 -12.29
N GLU A 105 17.93 3.91 -12.68
CA GLU A 105 17.34 4.93 -11.80
C GLU A 105 16.43 4.29 -10.77
N GLU A 106 15.57 3.34 -11.18
CA GLU A 106 14.71 2.59 -10.28
C GLU A 106 15.52 1.78 -9.25
N ASN A 107 16.59 1.11 -9.68
CA ASN A 107 17.50 0.41 -8.77
C ASN A 107 18.22 1.36 -7.78
N ALA A 108 18.63 2.54 -8.24
CA ALA A 108 19.22 3.57 -7.37
C ALA A 108 18.20 4.05 -6.33
N TYR A 109 16.96 4.29 -6.73
CA TYR A 109 15.88 4.68 -5.83
C TYR A 109 15.55 3.59 -4.80
N ILE A 110 15.44 2.32 -5.22
CA ILE A 110 15.27 1.19 -4.31
C ILE A 110 16.40 1.15 -3.28
N THR A 111 17.65 1.30 -3.73
CA THR A 111 18.82 1.28 -2.84
C THR A 111 18.78 2.43 -1.83
N TYR A 112 18.41 3.62 -2.27
CA TYR A 112 18.21 4.78 -1.41
C TYR A 112 17.15 4.50 -0.33
N LEU A 113 15.97 4.01 -0.72
CA LEU A 113 14.90 3.67 0.22
C LEU A 113 15.33 2.57 1.21
N MET A 114 16.02 1.53 0.75
CA MET A 114 16.51 0.46 1.63
C MET A 114 17.48 0.99 2.69
N ASN A 115 18.31 1.98 2.35
CA ASN A 115 19.20 2.65 3.30
C ASN A 115 18.40 3.48 4.32
N GLN A 116 17.44 4.28 3.87
CA GLN A 116 16.59 5.10 4.75
C GLN A 116 15.82 4.26 5.78
N PHE A 117 15.39 3.07 5.38
CA PHE A 117 14.64 2.15 6.27
C PHE A 117 15.52 1.13 7.00
N ASP A 118 16.85 1.25 6.94
CA ASP A 118 17.80 0.35 7.62
C ASP A 118 17.54 -1.15 7.32
N ILE A 119 17.40 -1.48 6.03
CA ILE A 119 17.19 -2.84 5.53
C ILE A 119 18.16 -3.25 4.40
N SER A 120 19.15 -2.43 4.06
CA SER A 120 20.11 -2.71 2.98
C SER A 120 20.88 -4.01 3.19
N ASN A 121 21.23 -4.33 4.44
CA ASN A 121 21.89 -5.56 4.81
C ASN A 121 21.01 -6.82 4.67
N LEU A 122 19.73 -6.66 4.36
CA LEU A 122 18.77 -7.73 4.16
C LEU A 122 18.50 -8.03 2.68
N LYS A 123 19.07 -7.27 1.77
CA LYS A 123 18.77 -7.30 0.33
C LYS A 123 18.67 -8.72 -0.23
N ASN A 124 19.67 -9.54 0.01
CA ASN A 124 19.79 -10.91 -0.51
C ASN A 124 19.29 -11.98 0.47
N LYS A 125 18.60 -11.59 1.54
CA LYS A 125 18.09 -12.53 2.54
C LYS A 125 16.61 -12.84 2.32
N LEU A 126 16.21 -14.07 2.60
CA LEU A 126 14.81 -14.46 2.49
C LEU A 126 13.92 -13.65 3.45
N ILE A 127 12.79 -13.16 2.93
CA ILE A 127 11.83 -12.38 3.73
C ILE A 127 11.19 -13.23 4.84
N ALA A 128 10.95 -14.53 4.58
CA ALA A 128 10.35 -15.48 5.51
C ALA A 128 11.09 -15.52 6.85
N GLU A 129 12.42 -15.48 6.84
CA GLU A 129 13.27 -15.57 8.04
C GLU A 129 13.33 -14.28 8.86
N LYS A 130 12.67 -13.21 8.45
CA LYS A 130 12.81 -11.90 9.12
C LYS A 130 11.74 -11.72 10.19
N LYS A 131 12.14 -11.06 11.31
CA LYS A 131 11.21 -10.67 12.37
C LYS A 131 10.17 -9.68 11.83
N LYS A 132 8.96 -9.69 12.40
CA LYS A 132 7.80 -8.87 12.00
C LYS A 132 8.17 -7.39 11.70
N LYS A 133 8.99 -6.78 12.56
CA LYS A 133 9.42 -5.37 12.42
C LYS A 133 10.23 -5.11 11.15
N LYS A 134 11.12 -6.04 10.75
CA LYS A 134 11.89 -5.93 9.50
C LYS A 134 11.00 -6.18 8.28
N LYS A 135 10.09 -7.15 8.33
CA LYS A 135 9.09 -7.40 7.28
C LYS A 135 8.24 -6.16 7.02
N GLN A 136 7.79 -5.48 8.08
CA GLN A 136 7.01 -4.25 7.96
C GLN A 136 7.79 -3.15 7.22
N ARG A 137 9.08 -2.94 7.54
CA ARG A 137 9.93 -1.98 6.82
C ARG A 137 10.07 -2.32 5.33
N VAL A 138 10.26 -3.59 5.01
CA VAL A 138 10.31 -4.07 3.61
C VAL A 138 9.01 -3.74 2.88
N MET A 139 7.85 -3.97 3.51
CA MET A 139 6.55 -3.66 2.89
C MET A 139 6.30 -2.16 2.73
N ILE A 140 6.82 -1.33 3.63
CA ILE A 140 6.78 0.12 3.45
C ILE A 140 7.63 0.52 2.23
N VAL A 141 8.87 0.06 2.13
CA VAL A 141 9.74 0.34 0.98
C VAL A 141 9.14 -0.15 -0.33
N ARG A 142 8.45 -1.31 -0.32
CA ARG A 142 7.72 -1.81 -1.48
C ARG A 142 6.54 -0.92 -1.89
N ALA A 143 5.91 -0.23 -0.94
CA ALA A 143 4.73 0.61 -1.20
C ALA A 143 5.07 2.03 -1.70
N LEU A 144 6.30 2.49 -1.46
CA LEU A 144 6.82 3.78 -1.93
C LEU A 144 7.32 3.70 -3.37
#